data_64e6ef23356f8a608e07d9f0677aef46
#
_entry.id   64e6ef23356f8a608e07d9f0677aef46
#
_cell.length_a   1.000
_cell.length_b   1.000
_cell.length_c   1.000
_cell.angle_alpha   90.00
_cell.angle_beta   90.00
_cell.angle_gamma   90.00
#
_symmetry.space_group_name_H-M   'P 1'
#
loop_
_entity.id
_entity.type
_entity.pdbx_description
1 polymer ?
#
loop_
_entity_poly.entity_id
_entity_poly.type
_entity_poly.pdbx_seq_one_letter_code
_entity_poly.pdbx_strand_id
1 'polypeptide(L)'
;GSGKPQDQWLKEESDRILEEYGNHPSFCMMVYGNEPGGADQAHYLSGLVDHWKKKDPRRVYSSAAGWPYVENADYWNTPDPRIQAWGAGINSIINREAPRTDYDFAGKIRSDMPTVSHEIGQWCVYPNFKEIDKYTGVLKAKNLEIFKETLADKGMEDMGEKFLYASGRLQTLCYKADIEAALRT
;
A
#
# COMPACT_ATOMS: atom_id res chain seq x y z
N GLY A 1 -2.01 -10.99 -18.62
CA GLY A 1 -2.77 -10.62 -19.80
C GLY A 1 -2.29 -11.32 -21.06
N SER A 2 -2.97 -11.16 -22.15
CA SER A 2 -2.59 -11.65 -23.48
C SER A 2 -3.05 -13.07 -23.82
N GLY A 3 -4.24 -13.49 -23.35
CA GLY A 3 -4.88 -14.71 -23.78
C GLY A 3 -4.30 -16.00 -23.20
N LYS A 4 -3.68 -15.90 -22.03
CA LYS A 4 -3.22 -17.09 -21.29
C LYS A 4 -4.40 -17.73 -20.53
N PRO A 5 -4.37 -19.04 -20.24
CA PRO A 5 -5.45 -19.72 -19.50
C PRO A 5 -5.79 -19.05 -18.16
N GLN A 6 -4.81 -18.50 -17.46
CA GLN A 6 -5.02 -17.78 -16.21
C GLN A 6 -5.83 -16.49 -16.37
N ASP A 7 -5.82 -15.84 -17.55
CA ASP A 7 -6.59 -14.61 -17.77
C ASP A 7 -8.08 -14.88 -17.73
N GLN A 8 -8.51 -16.00 -18.32
CA GLN A 8 -9.91 -16.44 -18.26
C GLN A 8 -10.31 -16.80 -16.83
N TRP A 9 -9.45 -17.53 -16.12
CA TRP A 9 -9.69 -17.89 -14.73
C TRP A 9 -9.83 -16.65 -13.82
N LEU A 10 -8.94 -15.66 -13.97
CA LEU A 10 -8.98 -14.41 -13.20
C LEU A 10 -10.28 -13.63 -13.45
N LYS A 11 -10.74 -13.61 -14.69
CA LYS A 11 -12.02 -12.98 -15.04
C LYS A 11 -13.19 -13.70 -14.37
N GLU A 12 -13.26 -15.03 -14.47
CA GLU A 12 -14.30 -15.84 -13.84
C GLU A 12 -14.27 -15.73 -12.32
N GLU A 13 -13.08 -15.70 -11.72
CA GLU A 13 -12.94 -15.53 -10.28
C GLU A 13 -13.39 -14.14 -9.82
N SER A 14 -13.08 -13.10 -10.59
CA SER A 14 -13.59 -11.75 -10.30
C SER A 14 -15.12 -11.69 -10.39
N ASP A 15 -15.73 -12.44 -11.30
CA ASP A 15 -17.20 -12.56 -11.39
C ASP A 15 -17.78 -13.24 -10.14
N ARG A 16 -17.14 -14.31 -9.65
CA ARG A 16 -17.56 -14.99 -8.41
C ARG A 16 -17.45 -14.06 -7.20
N ILE A 17 -16.40 -13.24 -7.13
CA ILE A 17 -16.23 -12.23 -6.06
C ILE A 17 -17.40 -11.24 -6.09
N LEU A 18 -17.78 -10.72 -7.26
CA LEU A 18 -18.90 -9.81 -7.40
C LEU A 18 -20.25 -10.47 -7.04
N GLU A 19 -20.45 -11.74 -7.40
CA GLU A 19 -21.66 -12.50 -7.07
C GLU A 19 -21.76 -12.82 -5.58
N GLU A 20 -20.69 -13.29 -4.97
CA GLU A 20 -20.66 -13.71 -3.57
C GLU A 20 -20.73 -12.52 -2.59
N TYR A 21 -19.94 -11.46 -2.86
CA TYR A 21 -19.80 -10.33 -1.96
C TYR A 21 -20.56 -9.07 -2.38
N GLY A 22 -21.17 -9.09 -3.55
CA GLY A 22 -21.86 -7.93 -4.11
C GLY A 22 -23.08 -7.44 -3.32
N ASN A 23 -23.61 -8.21 -2.38
CA ASN A 23 -24.67 -7.81 -1.45
C ASN A 23 -24.17 -7.17 -0.15
N HIS A 24 -22.84 -7.14 0.08
CA HIS A 24 -22.28 -6.49 1.25
C HIS A 24 -22.18 -4.98 1.04
N PRO A 25 -22.81 -4.13 1.89
CA PRO A 25 -22.75 -2.67 1.71
C PRO A 25 -21.35 -2.07 1.76
N SER A 26 -20.41 -2.72 2.48
CA SER A 26 -19.02 -2.31 2.59
C SER A 26 -18.17 -2.67 1.37
N PHE A 27 -18.65 -3.55 0.47
CA PHE A 27 -17.96 -3.87 -0.78
C PHE A 27 -18.35 -2.84 -1.84
N CYS A 28 -17.65 -1.72 -1.88
CA CYS A 28 -17.94 -0.58 -2.74
C CYS A 28 -16.89 -0.34 -3.84
N MET A 29 -15.70 -0.89 -3.70
CA MET A 29 -14.57 -0.65 -4.62
C MET A 29 -13.87 -1.96 -4.97
N MET A 30 -13.37 -2.06 -6.20
CA MET A 30 -12.60 -3.22 -6.64
C MET A 30 -11.47 -2.81 -7.59
N VAL A 31 -10.32 -3.46 -7.45
CA VAL A 31 -9.16 -3.40 -8.36
C VAL A 31 -8.65 -4.81 -8.64
N TYR A 32 -7.91 -4.98 -9.74
CA TYR A 32 -7.31 -6.25 -10.10
C TYR A 32 -6.30 -6.78 -9.07
N GLY A 33 -5.39 -5.92 -8.63
CA GLY A 33 -4.32 -6.32 -7.72
C GLY A 33 -3.30 -5.21 -7.50
N ASN A 34 -2.16 -5.58 -6.93
CA ASN A 34 -1.10 -4.64 -6.62
C ASN A 34 -0.01 -4.64 -7.70
N GLU A 35 0.29 -3.47 -8.26
CA GLU A 35 1.43 -3.20 -9.13
C GLU A 35 1.68 -4.30 -10.20
N PRO A 36 0.67 -4.66 -11.00
CA PRO A 36 0.82 -5.73 -11.99
C PRO A 36 1.86 -5.37 -13.03
N GLY A 37 2.49 -6.40 -13.63
CA GLY A 37 3.45 -6.29 -14.71
C GLY A 37 3.00 -6.99 -15.99
N GLY A 38 3.57 -6.57 -17.13
CA GLY A 38 3.31 -7.19 -18.43
C GLY A 38 3.20 -6.17 -19.57
N ALA A 39 3.60 -6.57 -20.77
CA ALA A 39 3.66 -5.66 -21.91
C ALA A 39 2.29 -5.12 -22.35
N ASP A 40 1.22 -5.91 -22.17
CA ASP A 40 -0.14 -5.60 -22.59
C ASP A 40 -1.11 -5.37 -21.40
N GLN A 41 -0.56 -5.08 -20.24
CA GLN A 41 -1.34 -5.01 -19.01
C GLN A 41 -2.42 -3.91 -19.04
N ALA A 42 -2.15 -2.74 -19.60
CA ALA A 42 -3.10 -1.65 -19.64
C ALA A 42 -4.36 -2.03 -20.45
N HIS A 43 -4.18 -2.65 -21.61
CA HIS A 43 -5.29 -3.12 -22.44
C HIS A 43 -6.12 -4.21 -21.74
N TYR A 44 -5.45 -5.21 -21.16
CA TYR A 44 -6.11 -6.28 -20.42
C TYR A 44 -6.91 -5.75 -19.22
N LEU A 45 -6.33 -4.87 -18.42
CA LEU A 45 -6.97 -4.30 -17.23
C LEU A 45 -8.12 -3.35 -17.59
N SER A 46 -7.97 -2.58 -18.66
CA SER A 46 -9.09 -1.78 -19.18
C SER A 46 -10.29 -2.66 -19.58
N GLY A 47 -10.04 -3.80 -20.24
CA GLY A 47 -11.07 -4.77 -20.56
C GLY A 47 -11.76 -5.38 -19.33
N LEU A 48 -11.01 -5.63 -18.25
CA LEU A 48 -11.58 -6.10 -16.98
C LEU A 48 -12.45 -5.02 -16.32
N VAL A 49 -11.99 -3.77 -16.27
CA VAL A 49 -12.77 -2.65 -15.72
C VAL A 49 -14.11 -2.50 -16.46
N ASP A 50 -14.11 -2.55 -17.79
CA ASP A 50 -15.33 -2.51 -18.57
C ASP A 50 -16.26 -3.71 -18.30
N HIS A 51 -15.67 -4.89 -18.13
CA HIS A 51 -16.41 -6.10 -17.81
C HIS A 51 -17.12 -5.98 -16.46
N TRP A 52 -16.40 -5.56 -15.41
CA TRP A 52 -16.97 -5.40 -14.07
C TRP A 52 -18.05 -4.32 -14.01
N LYS A 53 -17.85 -3.19 -14.68
CA LYS A 53 -18.86 -2.12 -14.77
C LYS A 53 -20.17 -2.60 -15.41
N LYS A 54 -20.09 -3.48 -16.41
CA LYS A 54 -21.25 -4.10 -17.03
C LYS A 54 -21.91 -5.14 -16.10
N LYS A 55 -21.11 -5.88 -15.37
CA LYS A 55 -21.56 -6.95 -14.47
C LYS A 55 -22.26 -6.39 -13.23
N ASP A 56 -21.65 -5.41 -12.56
CA ASP A 56 -22.22 -4.75 -11.38
C ASP A 56 -21.95 -3.24 -11.40
N PRO A 57 -22.86 -2.43 -11.95
CA PRO A 57 -22.68 -0.98 -12.06
C PRO A 57 -22.87 -0.23 -10.74
N ARG A 58 -23.10 -0.91 -9.63
CA ARG A 58 -23.28 -0.32 -8.31
C ARG A 58 -21.96 0.04 -7.61
N ARG A 59 -20.84 -0.44 -8.14
CA ARG A 59 -19.50 -0.33 -7.56
C ARG A 59 -18.64 0.62 -8.36
N VAL A 60 -17.49 1.01 -7.80
CA VAL A 60 -16.47 1.76 -8.50
C VAL A 60 -15.24 0.87 -8.73
N TYR A 61 -14.65 1.00 -9.91
CA TYR A 61 -13.60 0.10 -10.37
C TYR A 61 -12.38 0.86 -10.84
N SER A 62 -11.19 0.30 -10.59
CA SER A 62 -9.94 0.77 -11.15
C SER A 62 -9.08 -0.40 -11.61
N SER A 63 -8.04 -0.10 -12.39
CA SER A 63 -7.18 -1.12 -12.97
C SER A 63 -6.37 -1.88 -11.93
N ALA A 64 -5.67 -1.16 -11.06
CA ALA A 64 -4.77 -1.75 -10.08
C ALA A 64 -4.44 -0.76 -8.96
N ALA A 65 -3.88 -1.25 -7.87
CA ALA A 65 -3.17 -0.43 -6.91
C ALA A 65 -1.80 -0.05 -7.49
N GLY A 66 -1.51 1.23 -7.61
CA GLY A 66 -0.27 1.80 -8.16
C GLY A 66 -0.33 2.06 -9.66
N TRP A 67 -0.18 1.05 -10.47
CA TRP A 67 -0.15 1.15 -11.93
C TRP A 67 -0.58 -0.17 -12.62
N PRO A 68 -0.92 -0.11 -13.93
CA PRO A 68 -1.10 1.07 -14.76
C PRO A 68 -2.44 1.76 -14.49
N TYR A 69 -2.50 3.07 -14.71
CA TYR A 69 -3.77 3.75 -14.83
C TYR A 69 -4.42 3.41 -16.18
N VAL A 70 -5.76 3.32 -16.20
CA VAL A 70 -6.57 3.13 -17.42
C VAL A 70 -7.68 4.19 -17.48
N GLU A 71 -7.96 4.70 -18.68
CA GLU A 71 -8.88 5.82 -18.90
C GLU A 71 -10.32 5.57 -18.41
N ASN A 72 -10.75 4.31 -18.45
CA ASN A 72 -12.08 3.89 -18.02
C ASN A 72 -12.17 3.57 -16.52
N ALA A 73 -11.14 3.85 -15.71
CA ALA A 73 -11.22 3.72 -14.26
C ALA A 73 -12.15 4.78 -13.64
N ASP A 74 -12.83 4.43 -12.54
CA ASP A 74 -13.69 5.36 -11.80
C ASP A 74 -12.92 6.21 -10.78
N TYR A 75 -11.72 5.79 -10.43
CA TYR A 75 -10.81 6.50 -9.52
C TYR A 75 -9.36 6.21 -9.85
N TRP A 76 -8.50 7.16 -9.51
CA TRP A 76 -7.07 7.04 -9.66
C TRP A 76 -6.47 6.41 -8.42
N ASN A 77 -5.87 5.23 -8.58
CA ASN A 77 -5.13 4.58 -7.53
C ASN A 77 -3.64 4.87 -7.72
N THR A 78 -3.00 5.48 -6.72
CA THR A 78 -1.64 6.00 -6.81
C THR A 78 -0.88 5.81 -5.50
N PRO A 79 0.45 5.70 -5.53
CA PRO A 79 1.27 5.75 -4.31
C PRO A 79 1.34 7.15 -3.69
N ASP A 80 0.92 8.20 -4.38
CA ASP A 80 0.86 9.57 -3.85
C ASP A 80 -0.56 9.87 -3.30
N PRO A 81 -0.70 10.79 -2.36
CA PRO A 81 0.33 11.49 -1.61
C PRO A 81 0.88 10.63 -0.44
N ARG A 82 2.17 10.68 -0.22
CA ARG A 82 2.82 10.09 0.96
C ARG A 82 4.14 10.80 1.29
N ILE A 83 4.46 10.89 2.58
CA ILE A 83 5.69 11.53 3.07
C ILE A 83 6.88 10.59 2.92
N GLN A 84 6.69 9.30 3.22
CA GLN A 84 7.71 8.27 3.08
C GLN A 84 7.38 7.36 1.91
N ALA A 85 8.36 7.11 1.05
CA ALA A 85 8.28 6.15 -0.04
C ALA A 85 9.17 4.93 0.25
N TRP A 86 8.73 3.75 -0.17
CA TRP A 86 9.52 2.53 -0.09
C TRP A 86 10.86 2.72 -0.81
N GLY A 87 11.96 2.25 -0.19
CA GLY A 87 13.29 2.35 -0.76
C GLY A 87 13.94 3.74 -0.74
N ALA A 88 13.23 4.80 -0.30
CA ALA A 88 13.79 6.15 -0.24
C ALA A 88 14.91 6.29 0.82
N GLY A 89 14.85 5.53 1.92
CA GLY A 89 15.85 5.55 2.97
C GLY A 89 16.18 6.97 3.47
N ILE A 90 17.44 7.32 3.47
CA ILE A 90 17.90 8.66 3.89
C ILE A 90 17.43 9.79 2.95
N ASN A 91 16.98 9.46 1.75
CA ASN A 91 16.47 10.41 0.77
C ASN A 91 14.98 10.71 0.94
N SER A 92 14.30 10.10 1.90
CA SER A 92 12.91 10.45 2.23
C SER A 92 12.78 11.88 2.71
N ILE A 93 11.60 12.46 2.55
CA ILE A 93 11.31 13.84 2.98
C ILE A 93 11.64 14.03 4.46
N ILE A 94 11.26 13.08 5.31
CA ILE A 94 11.50 13.15 6.76
C ILE A 94 12.99 13.23 7.14
N ASN A 95 13.88 12.71 6.30
CA ASN A 95 15.32 12.73 6.55
C ASN A 95 16.04 13.93 5.91
N ARG A 96 15.45 14.53 4.89
CA ARG A 96 16.08 15.62 4.11
C ARG A 96 15.58 17.01 4.48
N GLU A 97 14.38 17.12 5.02
CA GLU A 97 13.74 18.38 5.34
C GLU A 97 13.66 18.58 6.86
N ALA A 98 13.51 19.82 7.28
CA ALA A 98 13.21 20.12 8.67
C ALA A 98 11.87 19.47 9.10
N PRO A 99 11.75 18.98 10.33
CA PRO A 99 10.51 18.38 10.81
C PRO A 99 9.33 19.34 10.65
N ARG A 100 8.24 18.86 10.01
CA ARG A 100 6.99 19.59 9.82
C ARG A 100 5.82 18.62 9.71
N THR A 101 4.60 19.15 9.72
CA THR A 101 3.36 18.37 9.61
C THR A 101 2.38 18.95 8.59
N ASP A 102 2.76 20.03 7.93
CA ASP A 102 1.94 20.82 7.00
C ASP A 102 2.28 20.51 5.53
N TYR A 103 2.37 19.23 5.19
CA TYR A 103 2.64 18.79 3.81
C TYR A 103 1.49 19.16 2.88
N ASP A 104 1.85 19.61 1.67
CA ASP A 104 0.93 19.92 0.58
C ASP A 104 1.18 18.96 -0.59
N PHE A 105 0.14 18.24 -0.99
CA PHE A 105 0.17 17.30 -2.09
C PHE A 105 -0.81 17.66 -3.23
N ALA A 106 -1.40 18.87 -3.20
CA ALA A 106 -2.37 19.30 -4.21
C ALA A 106 -1.85 19.12 -5.65
N GLY A 107 -0.55 19.38 -5.89
CA GLY A 107 0.07 19.18 -7.20
C GLY A 107 0.31 17.72 -7.60
N LYS A 108 0.05 16.76 -6.73
CA LYS A 108 0.27 15.32 -6.97
C LYS A 108 -1.00 14.51 -7.13
N ILE A 109 -2.15 15.13 -6.99
CA ILE A 109 -3.45 14.47 -7.16
C ILE A 109 -4.16 14.99 -8.41
N ARG A 110 -5.09 14.20 -8.90
CA ARG A 110 -5.95 14.59 -10.05
C ARG A 110 -7.14 15.37 -9.53
N SER A 111 -7.53 16.43 -10.28
CA SER A 111 -8.72 17.23 -9.98
C SER A 111 -9.99 16.72 -10.67
N ASP A 112 -9.84 15.82 -11.65
CA ASP A 112 -10.92 15.35 -12.53
C ASP A 112 -11.54 14.01 -12.08
N MET A 113 -10.96 13.37 -11.06
CA MET A 113 -11.48 12.12 -10.49
C MET A 113 -11.01 11.90 -9.04
N PRO A 114 -11.73 11.07 -8.26
CA PRO A 114 -11.29 10.70 -6.93
C PRO A 114 -9.90 10.04 -6.95
N THR A 115 -9.07 10.41 -6.00
CA THR A 115 -7.75 9.81 -5.80
C THR A 115 -7.77 8.89 -4.58
N VAL A 116 -7.29 7.66 -4.76
CA VAL A 116 -7.10 6.68 -3.69
C VAL A 116 -5.61 6.40 -3.56
N SER A 117 -5.03 6.79 -2.42
CA SER A 117 -3.64 6.47 -2.13
C SER A 117 -3.51 5.08 -1.56
N HIS A 118 -2.59 4.28 -2.10
CA HIS A 118 -2.22 2.98 -1.54
C HIS A 118 -0.82 3.03 -0.92
N GLU A 119 -0.55 2.10 -0.02
CA GLU A 119 0.74 1.96 0.67
C GLU A 119 1.21 3.24 1.37
N ILE A 120 0.27 4.02 1.91
CA ILE A 120 0.65 5.17 2.73
C ILE A 120 1.30 4.70 4.03
N GLY A 121 2.15 5.55 4.61
CA GLY A 121 2.71 5.30 5.93
C GLY A 121 3.68 4.13 5.98
N GLN A 122 4.54 3.94 5.00
CA GLN A 122 5.59 2.92 5.00
C GLN A 122 6.65 3.17 6.07
N TRP A 123 6.20 3.40 7.29
CA TRP A 123 6.98 3.68 8.48
C TRP A 123 7.20 2.40 9.27
N CYS A 124 8.42 1.90 9.29
CA CYS A 124 8.74 0.71 10.05
C CYS A 124 8.98 1.05 11.53
N VAL A 125 8.33 0.32 12.43
CA VAL A 125 8.71 0.31 13.85
C VAL A 125 9.93 -0.55 14.07
N TYR A 126 10.71 -0.20 15.07
CA TYR A 126 11.84 -1.02 15.50
C TYR A 126 11.36 -2.40 15.96
N PRO A 127 12.10 -3.48 15.68
CA PRO A 127 11.65 -4.83 15.99
C PRO A 127 11.34 -5.07 17.47
N ASN A 128 10.25 -5.77 17.73
CA ASN A 128 9.98 -6.33 19.04
C ASN A 128 10.70 -7.68 19.18
N PHE A 129 11.77 -7.75 19.93
CA PHE A 129 12.56 -8.96 20.06
C PHE A 129 11.82 -10.10 20.79
N LYS A 130 10.75 -9.80 21.53
CA LYS A 130 9.86 -10.82 22.14
C LYS A 130 9.10 -11.64 21.08
N GLU A 131 9.08 -11.18 19.82
CA GLU A 131 8.49 -11.92 18.70
C GLU A 131 9.37 -13.06 18.19
N ILE A 132 10.67 -13.05 18.45
CA ILE A 132 11.64 -14.04 17.94
C ILE A 132 11.21 -15.47 18.29
N ASP A 133 10.79 -15.70 19.52
CA ASP A 133 10.42 -17.02 20.04
C ASP A 133 9.12 -17.58 19.39
N LYS A 134 8.35 -16.76 18.70
CA LYS A 134 7.17 -17.18 17.96
C LYS A 134 7.49 -17.89 16.65
N TYR A 135 8.71 -17.74 16.15
CA TYR A 135 9.17 -18.33 14.89
C TYR A 135 9.67 -19.76 15.10
N THR A 136 8.73 -20.67 15.34
CA THR A 136 9.02 -22.10 15.67
C THR A 136 9.16 -22.99 14.43
N GLY A 137 8.83 -22.48 13.24
CA GLY A 137 8.88 -23.24 11.98
C GLY A 137 10.27 -23.32 11.35
N VAL A 138 10.29 -23.68 10.07
CA VAL A 138 11.53 -23.79 9.26
C VAL A 138 12.20 -22.42 9.10
N LEU A 139 11.42 -21.39 8.85
CA LEU A 139 11.91 -20.02 8.76
C LEU A 139 12.11 -19.43 10.15
N LYS A 140 13.28 -18.85 10.37
CA LYS A 140 13.65 -18.17 11.61
C LYS A 140 13.46 -16.66 11.47
N ALA A 141 13.34 -15.96 12.59
CA ALA A 141 13.24 -14.51 12.63
C ALA A 141 14.59 -13.81 12.40
N LYS A 142 15.33 -14.21 11.35
CA LYS A 142 16.73 -13.78 11.16
C LYS A 142 16.90 -12.27 11.08
N ASN A 143 15.95 -11.56 10.47
CA ASN A 143 15.93 -10.10 10.43
C ASN A 143 15.84 -9.50 11.85
N LEU A 144 15.00 -10.04 12.74
CA LEU A 144 14.87 -9.56 14.12
C LEU A 144 16.14 -9.88 14.94
N GLU A 145 16.73 -11.07 14.72
CA GLU A 145 17.98 -11.48 15.36
C GLU A 145 19.12 -10.52 14.99
N ILE A 146 19.26 -10.14 13.71
CA ILE A 146 20.29 -9.19 13.26
C ILE A 146 20.15 -7.83 13.96
N PHE A 147 18.93 -7.32 14.10
CA PHE A 147 18.70 -6.07 14.83
C PHE A 147 19.08 -6.19 16.30
N LYS A 148 18.78 -7.33 16.94
CA LYS A 148 19.14 -7.60 18.34
C LYS A 148 20.67 -7.68 18.53
N GLU A 149 21.35 -8.44 17.65
CA GLU A 149 22.80 -8.55 17.61
C GLU A 149 23.47 -7.17 17.43
N THR A 150 22.95 -6.37 16.47
CA THR A 150 23.46 -5.01 16.20
C THR A 150 23.35 -4.09 17.42
N LEU A 151 22.27 -4.19 18.22
CA LEU A 151 22.16 -3.42 19.46
C LEU A 151 23.16 -3.87 20.51
N ALA A 152 23.34 -5.18 20.66
CA ALA A 152 24.31 -5.75 21.59
C ALA A 152 25.75 -5.29 21.24
N ASP A 153 26.14 -5.36 19.98
CA ASP A 153 27.43 -4.92 19.48
C ASP A 153 27.72 -3.44 19.76
N LYS A 154 26.65 -2.63 19.89
CA LYS A 154 26.75 -1.20 20.23
C LYS A 154 26.59 -0.91 21.72
N GLY A 155 26.51 -1.94 22.57
CA GLY A 155 26.30 -1.77 24.02
C GLY A 155 24.94 -1.18 24.39
N MET A 156 23.91 -1.36 23.54
CA MET A 156 22.56 -0.82 23.69
C MET A 156 21.48 -1.91 23.79
N GLU A 157 21.83 -3.12 24.20
CA GLU A 157 20.92 -4.25 24.21
C GLU A 157 19.65 -3.99 25.06
N ASP A 158 19.80 -3.31 26.18
CA ASP A 158 18.71 -2.89 27.07
C ASP A 158 17.79 -1.81 26.51
N MET A 159 18.15 -1.20 25.38
CA MET A 159 17.40 -0.11 24.76
C MET A 159 16.34 -0.60 23.75
N GLY A 160 16.31 -1.90 23.41
CA GLY A 160 15.44 -2.44 22.35
C GLY A 160 13.97 -2.06 22.51
N GLU A 161 13.42 -2.18 23.72
CA GLU A 161 12.02 -1.82 24.00
C GLU A 161 11.78 -0.30 23.89
N LYS A 162 12.75 0.52 24.29
CA LYS A 162 12.67 1.99 24.13
C LYS A 162 12.66 2.39 22.65
N PHE A 163 13.50 1.75 21.83
CA PHE A 163 13.50 1.96 20.37
C PHE A 163 12.18 1.55 19.74
N LEU A 164 11.61 0.41 20.16
CA LEU A 164 10.30 -0.05 19.70
C LEU A 164 9.20 0.99 19.96
N TYR A 165 9.07 1.46 21.20
CA TYR A 165 8.04 2.44 21.55
C TYR A 165 8.29 3.82 20.93
N ALA A 166 9.53 4.29 20.88
CA ALA A 166 9.86 5.58 20.26
C ALA A 166 9.56 5.58 18.75
N SER A 167 9.94 4.52 18.05
CA SER A 167 9.66 4.37 16.61
C SER A 167 8.18 4.19 16.33
N GLY A 168 7.43 3.46 17.18
CA GLY A 168 5.98 3.34 17.06
C GLY A 168 5.26 4.67 17.25
N ARG A 169 5.72 5.49 18.20
CA ARG A 169 5.19 6.86 18.38
C ARG A 169 5.48 7.75 17.17
N LEU A 170 6.70 7.66 16.62
CA LEU A 170 7.05 8.37 15.39
C LEU A 170 6.17 7.92 14.22
N GLN A 171 5.96 6.62 14.05
CA GLN A 171 5.06 6.07 13.03
C GLN A 171 3.66 6.70 13.14
N THR A 172 3.08 6.78 14.33
CA THR A 172 1.78 7.40 14.56
C THR A 172 1.75 8.86 14.11
N LEU A 173 2.78 9.63 14.41
CA LEU A 173 2.89 11.03 14.00
C LEU A 173 3.02 11.18 12.48
N CYS A 174 3.74 10.27 11.83
CA CYS A 174 3.90 10.26 10.38
C CYS A 174 2.59 9.89 9.67
N TYR A 175 1.86 8.87 10.15
CA TYR A 175 0.53 8.57 9.65
C TYR A 175 -0.44 9.74 9.81
N LYS A 176 -0.40 10.41 10.96
CA LYS A 176 -1.20 11.61 11.18
C LYS A 176 -0.89 12.69 10.14
N ALA A 177 0.38 12.95 9.87
CA ALA A 177 0.79 13.95 8.89
C ALA A 177 0.35 13.58 7.46
N ASP A 178 0.47 12.30 7.05
CA ASP A 178 -0.02 11.82 5.75
C ASP A 178 -1.54 11.96 5.60
N ILE A 179 -2.29 11.52 6.61
CA ILE A 179 -3.76 11.59 6.60
C ILE A 179 -4.25 13.05 6.60
N GLU A 180 -3.66 13.91 7.42
CA GLU A 180 -4.01 15.33 7.45
C GLU A 180 -3.66 16.06 6.15
N ALA A 181 -2.55 15.68 5.51
CA ALA A 181 -2.20 16.22 4.18
C ALA A 181 -3.24 15.79 3.14
N ALA A 182 -3.67 14.52 3.13
CA ALA A 182 -4.72 14.04 2.24
C ALA A 182 -6.09 14.74 2.49
N LEU A 183 -6.43 14.98 3.75
CA LEU A 183 -7.68 15.66 4.10
C LEU A 183 -7.71 17.15 3.73
N ARG A 184 -6.54 17.79 3.59
CA ARG A 184 -6.41 19.19 3.14
C ARG A 184 -6.42 19.34 1.62
N THR A 185 -6.22 18.27 0.89
CA THR A 185 -6.14 18.25 -0.55
C THR A 185 -7.47 17.95 -1.19
#